data_2523138e88c6c6c53575945b44cdb8ae
#
_entry.id   2523138e88c6c6c53575945b44cdb8ae
#
_cell.length_a   1.000
_cell.length_b   1.000
_cell.length_c   1.000
_cell.angle_alpha   90.00
_cell.angle_beta   90.00
_cell.angle_gamma   90.00
#
_symmetry.space_group_name_H-M   'P 1'
#
loop_
_entity.id
_entity.type
_entity.pdbx_description
1 polymer ?
#
loop_
_entity_poly.entity_id
_entity_poly.type
_entity_poly.pdbx_seq_one_letter_code
_entity_poly.pdbx_strand_id
1 'polypeptide(L)'
;MKLWIDDVRTPPDGYIWCKSVNEAITIISKTDDISLIDIDHDAGDYACDGGDYIRVLDYLEMHRYSYPIRIHSMNPVGVMNMRAIIRKNNWVEVF
;
A
#
# COMPACT_ATOMS: atom_id res chain seq x y z
N MET A 1 -11.13 5.66 -6.47
CA MET A 1 -11.13 5.42 -5.01
C MET A 1 -9.73 5.56 -4.45
N LYS A 2 -9.61 5.91 -3.18
CA LYS A 2 -8.33 6.01 -2.47
C LYS A 2 -8.28 4.91 -1.41
N LEU A 3 -7.18 4.19 -1.35
CA LEU A 3 -6.96 3.15 -0.34
C LEU A 3 -6.04 3.68 0.75
N TRP A 4 -6.42 3.43 2.00
CA TRP A 4 -5.61 3.68 3.19
C TRP A 4 -5.21 2.33 3.79
N ILE A 5 -3.92 2.02 3.74
CA ILE A 5 -3.40 0.73 4.18
C ILE A 5 -2.58 0.95 5.45
N ASP A 6 -3.19 0.62 6.57
CA ASP A 6 -2.64 0.85 7.91
C ASP A 6 -3.39 -0.02 8.92
N ASP A 7 -2.71 -0.48 9.96
CA ASP A 7 -3.29 -1.34 10.99
C ASP A 7 -4.03 -0.55 12.08
N VAL A 8 -3.55 0.64 12.43
CA VAL A 8 -4.06 1.39 13.59
C VAL A 8 -4.50 2.81 13.30
N ARG A 9 -3.89 3.49 12.33
CA ARG A 9 -4.21 4.89 12.05
C ARG A 9 -5.50 4.99 11.25
N THR A 10 -6.46 5.76 11.77
CA THR A 10 -7.71 6.02 11.08
C THR A 10 -7.46 6.85 9.82
N PRO A 11 -8.02 6.45 8.67
CA PRO A 11 -7.86 7.21 7.43
C PRO A 11 -8.59 8.55 7.47
N PRO A 12 -8.15 9.50 6.65
CA PRO A 12 -8.94 10.68 6.35
C PRO A 12 -10.27 10.31 5.67
N ASP A 13 -11.21 11.24 5.65
CA ASP A 13 -12.48 11.03 4.95
C ASP A 13 -12.25 10.74 3.46
N GLY A 14 -13.07 9.85 2.93
CA GLY A 14 -13.04 9.50 1.50
C GLY A 14 -12.09 8.36 1.14
N TYR A 15 -11.38 7.79 2.11
CA TYR A 15 -10.53 6.63 1.90
C TYR A 15 -11.25 5.33 2.28
N ILE A 16 -10.86 4.24 1.62
CA ILE A 16 -11.25 2.89 2.03
C ILE A 16 -10.12 2.32 2.89
N TRP A 17 -10.45 1.89 4.10
CA TRP A 17 -9.48 1.37 5.06
C TRP A 17 -9.21 -0.12 4.82
N CYS A 18 -7.95 -0.45 4.54
CA CYS A 18 -7.47 -1.82 4.43
C CYS A 18 -6.48 -2.07 5.56
N LYS A 19 -6.77 -3.02 6.44
CA LYS A 19 -5.93 -3.29 7.61
C LYS A 19 -4.90 -4.37 7.37
N SER A 20 -5.08 -5.20 6.35
CA SER A 20 -4.13 -6.26 5.99
C SER A 20 -3.76 -6.22 4.52
N VAL A 21 -2.65 -6.88 4.19
CA VAL A 21 -2.22 -7.07 2.79
C VAL A 21 -3.30 -7.80 1.99
N ASN A 22 -3.85 -8.88 2.52
CA ASN A 22 -4.85 -9.67 1.81
C ASN A 22 -6.13 -8.88 1.58
N GLU A 23 -6.54 -8.05 2.53
CA GLU A 23 -7.69 -7.17 2.37
C GLU A 23 -7.47 -6.15 1.24
N ALA A 24 -6.29 -5.53 1.20
CA ALA A 24 -5.92 -4.59 0.14
C ALA A 24 -5.88 -5.27 -1.23
N ILE A 25 -5.24 -6.43 -1.32
CA ILE A 25 -5.15 -7.20 -2.57
C ILE A 25 -6.53 -7.60 -3.08
N THR A 26 -7.44 -7.98 -2.19
CA THR A 26 -8.82 -8.32 -2.57
C THR A 26 -9.51 -7.15 -3.27
N ILE A 27 -9.34 -5.93 -2.75
CA ILE A 27 -9.92 -4.74 -3.38
C ILE A 27 -9.21 -4.44 -4.70
N ILE A 28 -7.88 -4.44 -4.71
CA ILE A 28 -7.10 -4.13 -5.92
C ILE A 28 -7.43 -5.09 -7.07
N SER A 29 -7.65 -6.36 -6.75
CA SER A 29 -7.95 -7.38 -7.76
C SER A 29 -9.33 -7.22 -8.40
N LYS A 30 -10.24 -6.46 -7.78
CA LYS A 30 -11.63 -6.33 -8.22
C LYS A 30 -11.95 -5.01 -8.92
N THR A 31 -11.04 -4.05 -8.90
CA THR A 31 -11.28 -2.73 -9.49
C THR A 31 -10.00 -2.15 -10.04
N ASP A 32 -10.13 -1.35 -11.10
CA ASP A 32 -9.05 -0.51 -11.64
C ASP A 32 -9.27 0.97 -11.31
N ASP A 33 -10.34 1.31 -10.60
CA ASP A 33 -10.71 2.68 -10.24
C ASP A 33 -9.98 3.13 -8.96
N ILE A 34 -8.65 3.01 -8.94
CA ILE A 34 -7.82 3.42 -7.82
C ILE A 34 -7.01 4.65 -8.21
N SER A 35 -7.22 5.75 -7.48
CA SER A 35 -6.54 7.02 -7.73
C SER A 35 -5.34 7.25 -6.82
N LEU A 36 -5.28 6.56 -5.68
CA LEU A 36 -4.19 6.69 -4.72
C LEU A 36 -4.16 5.48 -3.79
N ILE A 37 -2.96 4.99 -3.52
CA ILE A 37 -2.68 4.03 -2.45
C ILE A 37 -1.83 4.74 -1.41
N ASP A 38 -2.38 4.98 -0.23
CA ASP A 38 -1.71 5.63 0.89
C ASP A 38 -1.37 4.54 1.92
N ILE A 39 -0.09 4.26 2.12
CA ILE A 39 0.35 2.99 2.70
C ILE A 39 1.39 3.18 3.80
N ASP A 40 1.20 2.49 4.93
CA ASP A 40 2.21 2.28 5.97
C ASP A 40 3.10 1.08 5.58
N HIS A 41 4.14 0.79 6.37
CA HIS A 41 5.01 -0.36 6.16
C HIS A 41 4.66 -1.53 7.09
N ASP A 42 4.51 -1.27 8.38
CA ASP A 42 4.37 -2.32 9.38
C ASP A 42 2.90 -2.66 9.61
N ALA A 43 2.54 -3.91 9.34
CA ALA A 43 1.16 -4.38 9.48
C ALA A 43 0.80 -4.76 10.92
N GLY A 44 1.77 -4.79 11.85
CA GLY A 44 1.52 -5.12 13.25
C GLY A 44 0.82 -6.46 13.42
N ASP A 45 -0.29 -6.48 14.13
CA ASP A 45 -1.06 -7.71 14.36
C ASP A 45 -1.65 -8.29 13.08
N TYR A 46 -1.78 -7.50 12.03
CA TYR A 46 -2.33 -7.93 10.74
C TYR A 46 -1.26 -8.53 9.82
N ALA A 47 0.00 -8.60 10.23
CA ALA A 47 1.05 -9.27 9.47
C ALA A 47 0.79 -10.78 9.28
N CYS A 48 -0.03 -11.38 10.14
CA CYS A 48 -0.48 -12.76 9.97
C CYS A 48 -1.42 -12.94 8.76
N ASP A 49 -1.97 -11.86 8.21
CA ASP A 49 -2.88 -11.87 7.06
C ASP A 49 -2.22 -11.27 5.82
N GLY A 50 -1.12 -11.86 5.39
CA GLY A 50 -0.43 -11.50 4.16
C GLY A 50 0.94 -10.86 4.33
N GLY A 51 1.41 -10.63 5.54
CA GLY A 51 2.72 -10.04 5.83
C GLY A 51 2.68 -8.53 6.01
N ASP A 52 3.85 -7.89 6.00
CA ASP A 52 3.95 -6.44 6.04
C ASP A 52 3.51 -5.81 4.71
N TYR A 53 3.17 -4.52 4.75
CA TYR A 53 2.47 -3.87 3.64
C TYR A 53 3.32 -3.73 2.37
N ILE A 54 4.63 -3.88 2.44
CA ILE A 54 5.47 -3.92 1.24
C ILE A 54 5.02 -5.04 0.27
N ARG A 55 4.36 -6.08 0.79
CA ARG A 55 3.79 -7.15 -0.03
C ARG A 55 2.70 -6.66 -0.99
N VAL A 56 2.02 -5.57 -0.66
CA VAL A 56 1.08 -4.92 -1.59
C VAL A 56 1.84 -4.42 -2.82
N LEU A 57 3.01 -3.81 -2.61
CA LEU A 57 3.85 -3.33 -3.73
C LEU A 57 4.39 -4.48 -4.56
N ASP A 58 4.78 -5.59 -3.92
CA ASP A 58 5.19 -6.82 -4.63
C ASP A 58 4.05 -7.34 -5.52
N TYR A 59 2.83 -7.31 -5.03
CA TYR A 59 1.65 -7.71 -5.80
C TYR A 59 1.43 -6.81 -7.00
N LEU A 60 1.52 -5.49 -6.83
CA LEU A 60 1.38 -4.53 -7.94
C LEU A 60 2.46 -4.78 -9.01
N GLU A 61 3.70 -5.02 -8.59
CA GLU A 61 4.80 -5.29 -9.50
C GLU A 61 4.55 -6.60 -10.28
N MET A 62 4.15 -7.65 -9.59
CA MET A 62 3.89 -8.95 -10.20
C MET A 62 2.79 -8.88 -11.26
N HIS A 63 1.73 -8.13 -10.98
CA HIS A 63 0.58 -8.02 -11.86
C HIS A 63 0.65 -6.82 -12.81
N ARG A 64 1.77 -6.07 -12.81
CA ARG A 64 2.00 -4.91 -13.67
C ARG A 64 0.93 -3.81 -13.51
N TYR A 65 0.44 -3.64 -12.30
CA TYR A 65 -0.41 -2.50 -11.95
C TYR A 65 0.46 -1.28 -11.64
N SER A 66 -0.05 -0.10 -11.96
CA SER A 66 0.63 1.16 -11.67
C SER A 66 -0.39 2.16 -11.15
N TYR A 67 -0.26 2.48 -9.85
CA TYR A 67 -1.11 3.48 -9.20
C TYR A 67 -0.22 4.49 -8.47
N PRO A 68 -0.66 5.75 -8.33
CA PRO A 68 0.04 6.70 -7.46
C PRO A 68 0.10 6.18 -6.03
N ILE A 69 1.28 6.30 -5.40
CA ILE A 69 1.54 5.77 -4.06
C ILE A 69 2.08 6.87 -3.17
N ARG A 70 1.48 7.03 -1.98
CA ARG A 70 2.00 7.86 -0.90
C ARG A 70 2.36 6.95 0.28
N ILE A 71 3.58 7.09 0.77
CA ILE A 71 4.04 6.33 1.93
C ILE A 71 3.87 7.20 3.18
N HIS A 72 3.14 6.69 4.19
CA HIS A 72 2.97 7.36 5.47
C HIS A 72 3.47 6.48 6.61
N SER A 73 4.76 6.18 6.63
CA SER A 73 5.36 5.28 7.62
C SER A 73 6.41 6.01 8.46
N MET A 74 6.52 5.58 9.73
CA MET A 74 7.56 6.03 10.66
C MET A 74 8.78 5.11 10.66
N ASN A 75 8.80 4.09 9.80
CA ASN A 75 9.91 3.14 9.68
C ASN A 75 10.85 3.56 8.54
N PRO A 76 12.02 4.17 8.82
CA PRO A 76 12.89 4.68 7.75
C PRO A 76 13.40 3.61 6.79
N VAL A 77 13.70 2.42 7.31
CA VAL A 77 14.19 1.30 6.51
C VAL A 77 13.05 0.78 5.62
N GLY A 78 11.86 0.65 6.18
CA GLY A 78 10.67 0.24 5.43
C GLY A 78 10.34 1.22 4.31
N VAL A 79 10.38 2.51 4.59
CA VAL A 79 10.16 3.56 3.58
C VAL A 79 11.19 3.45 2.46
N MET A 80 12.46 3.27 2.79
CA MET A 80 13.53 3.14 1.81
C MET A 80 13.30 1.92 0.90
N ASN A 81 12.91 0.79 1.47
CA ASN A 81 12.66 -0.43 0.71
C ASN A 81 11.44 -0.29 -0.23
N MET A 82 10.37 0.32 0.27
CA MET A 82 9.18 0.60 -0.56
C MET A 82 9.50 1.56 -1.69
N ARG A 83 10.24 2.62 -1.39
CA ARG A 83 10.62 3.62 -2.39
C ARG A 83 11.51 3.02 -3.48
N ALA A 84 12.36 2.06 -3.14
CA ALA A 84 13.18 1.36 -4.12
C ALA A 84 12.30 0.63 -5.16
N ILE A 85 11.23 -0.01 -4.72
CA ILE A 85 10.27 -0.68 -5.62
C ILE A 85 9.55 0.34 -6.50
N ILE A 86 9.10 1.46 -5.91
CA ILE A 86 8.42 2.53 -6.65
C ILE A 86 9.33 3.07 -7.76
N ARG A 87 10.60 3.34 -7.44
CA ARG A 87 11.56 3.88 -8.41
C ARG A 87 11.92 2.88 -9.49
N LYS A 88 12.13 1.62 -9.12
CA LYS A 88 12.41 0.55 -10.07
C LYS A 88 11.33 0.42 -11.14
N ASN A 89 10.08 0.61 -10.76
CA ASN A 89 8.94 0.46 -11.66
C ASN A 89 8.48 1.78 -12.30
N ASN A 90 9.14 2.89 -12.01
CA ASN A 90 8.76 4.22 -12.48
C ASN A 90 7.34 4.61 -12.09
N TRP A 91 6.87 4.15 -10.94
CA TRP A 91 5.57 4.55 -10.42
C TRP A 91 5.60 5.99 -9.90
N VAL A 92 4.44 6.63 -9.89
CA VAL A 92 4.30 7.97 -9.32
C VAL A 92 4.29 7.88 -7.79
N GLU A 93 5.22 8.56 -7.15
CA GLU A 93 5.20 8.73 -5.69
C GLU A 93 4.61 10.10 -5.35
N VAL A 94 3.62 10.11 -4.44
CA VAL A 94 2.97 11.32 -3.93
C VAL A 94 3.52 11.62 -2.55
N PHE A 95 3.81 12.88 -2.25
CA PHE A 95 4.38 13.32 -0.98
C PHE A 95 3.44 14.17 -0.13
#